data_61f01daa228cd576dd3bce2e0d565981
#
_entry.id   61f01daa228cd576dd3bce2e0d565981
#
_cell.length_a   1.000
_cell.length_b   1.000
_cell.length_c   1.000
_cell.angle_alpha   90.00
_cell.angle_beta   90.00
_cell.angle_gamma   90.00
#
_symmetry.space_group_name_H-M   'P 1'
#
loop_
_entity.id
_entity.type
_entity.pdbx_description
1 polymer ?
#
loop_
_entity_poly.entity_id
_entity_poly.type
_entity_poly.pdbx_seq_one_letter_code
_entity_poly.pdbx_strand_id
1 'polypeptide(L)'
;MRVLVAKQVAEFVRRLPPQPKRRLRRALRDLAREKGDLQPLEPPLHGYCRLRVGGYRIVFAYGKRGTIECIFAERRNIVYELLLEHLLERLRSAGD
;
A
#
# COMPACT_ATOMS: atom_id res chain seq x y z
N MET A 1 13.30 1.52 9.13
CA MET A 1 13.00 0.32 8.33
C MET A 1 13.17 0.64 6.84
N ARG A 2 13.41 -0.38 6.05
CA ARG A 2 13.56 -0.24 4.60
C ARG A 2 12.19 -0.41 3.94
N VAL A 3 11.77 0.59 3.15
CA VAL A 3 10.48 0.56 2.47
C VAL A 3 10.67 0.09 1.03
N LEU A 4 10.00 -0.99 0.68
CA LEU A 4 9.96 -1.53 -0.66
C LEU A 4 8.59 -1.21 -1.28
N VAL A 5 8.60 -0.81 -2.54
CA VAL A 5 7.38 -0.33 -3.21
C VAL A 5 7.12 -1.20 -4.43
N ALA A 6 5.96 -1.87 -4.44
CA ALA A 6 5.55 -2.67 -5.58
C ALA A 6 5.29 -1.78 -6.80
N LYS A 7 5.36 -2.38 -7.98
CA LYS A 7 5.17 -1.67 -9.24
C LYS A 7 3.85 -0.90 -9.29
N GLN A 8 2.77 -1.52 -8.82
CA GLN A 8 1.45 -0.88 -8.82
C GLN A 8 1.46 0.42 -8.00
N VAL A 9 2.11 0.39 -6.83
CA VAL A 9 2.20 1.55 -5.94
C VAL A 9 3.02 2.67 -6.61
N ALA A 10 4.16 2.32 -7.18
CA ALA A 10 5.01 3.29 -7.85
C ALA A 10 4.30 3.95 -9.02
N GLU A 11 3.60 3.17 -9.84
CA GLU A 11 2.84 3.68 -10.98
C GLU A 11 1.67 4.55 -10.55
N PHE A 12 0.95 4.12 -9.52
CA PHE A 12 -0.17 4.89 -8.97
C PHE A 12 0.29 6.29 -8.54
N VAL A 13 1.37 6.35 -7.76
CA VAL A 13 1.91 7.62 -7.27
C VAL A 13 2.39 8.49 -8.44
N ARG A 14 3.07 7.89 -9.41
CA ARG A 14 3.61 8.61 -10.55
C ARG A 14 2.52 9.32 -11.36
N ARG A 15 1.32 8.72 -11.44
CA ARG A 15 0.22 9.25 -12.24
C ARG A 15 -0.60 10.33 -11.55
N LEU A 16 -0.35 10.57 -10.27
CA LEU A 16 -1.10 11.56 -9.53
C LEU A 16 -0.70 12.99 -9.92
N PRO A 17 -1.62 13.95 -9.77
CA PRO A 17 -1.27 15.37 -9.89
C PRO A 17 -0.17 15.76 -8.91
N PRO A 18 0.52 16.89 -9.15
CA PRO A 18 1.72 17.25 -8.37
C PRO A 18 1.53 17.28 -6.85
N GLN A 19 0.42 17.85 -6.36
CA GLN A 19 0.22 17.97 -4.92
C GLN A 19 0.02 16.63 -4.22
N PRO A 20 -0.95 15.79 -4.62
CA PRO A 20 -1.09 14.49 -3.98
C PRO A 20 0.14 13.60 -4.20
N LYS A 21 0.82 13.73 -5.34
CA LYS A 21 2.07 13.00 -5.59
C LYS A 21 3.11 13.32 -4.52
N ARG A 22 3.32 14.62 -4.23
CA ARG A 22 4.27 15.03 -3.19
C ARG A 22 3.87 14.51 -1.81
N ARG A 23 2.57 14.55 -1.49
CA ARG A 23 2.05 14.06 -0.21
C ARG A 23 2.31 12.57 -0.03
N LEU A 24 2.02 11.78 -1.06
CA LEU A 24 2.25 10.34 -0.98
C LEU A 24 3.73 10.00 -0.90
N ARG A 25 4.57 10.69 -1.66
CA ARG A 25 6.03 10.48 -1.58
C ARG A 25 6.58 10.81 -0.20
N ARG A 26 6.11 11.89 0.42
CA ARG A 26 6.51 12.24 1.79
C ARG A 26 6.04 11.16 2.77
N ALA A 27 4.80 10.70 2.63
CA ALA A 27 4.24 9.68 3.50
C ALA A 27 5.03 8.37 3.39
N LEU A 28 5.46 7.99 2.19
CA LEU A 28 6.29 6.80 2.01
C LEU A 28 7.66 6.95 2.67
N ARG A 29 8.26 8.13 2.61
CA ARG A 29 9.53 8.39 3.31
C ARG A 29 9.36 8.28 4.82
N ASP A 30 8.27 8.85 5.35
CA ASP A 30 7.99 8.82 6.79
C ASP A 30 7.67 7.41 7.27
N LEU A 31 7.11 6.57 6.40
CA LEU A 31 6.80 5.18 6.71
C LEU A 31 8.05 4.38 7.11
N ALA A 32 9.21 4.73 6.58
CA ALA A 32 10.47 4.08 6.95
C ALA A 32 10.75 4.22 8.46
N ARG A 33 10.19 5.24 9.10
CA ARG A 33 10.27 5.45 10.54
C ARG A 33 8.95 5.10 11.25
N GLU A 34 8.09 4.39 10.56
CA GLU A 34 6.76 3.99 11.03
C GLU A 34 5.93 5.19 11.51
N LYS A 35 6.07 6.31 10.82
CA LYS A 35 5.29 7.52 11.09
C LYS A 35 4.19 7.68 10.06
N GLY A 36 3.03 8.13 10.54
CA GLY A 36 1.86 8.34 9.71
C GLY A 36 0.61 7.76 10.36
N ASP A 37 -0.49 7.82 9.64
CA ASP A 37 -1.76 7.26 10.10
C ASP A 37 -1.81 5.78 9.68
N LEU A 38 -1.26 4.92 10.53
CA LEU A 38 -1.11 3.49 10.30
C LEU A 38 -2.13 2.71 11.09
N GLN A 39 -2.74 1.71 10.47
CA GLN A 39 -3.69 0.84 11.14
C GLN A 39 -3.68 -0.56 10.52
N PRO A 40 -3.69 -1.62 11.36
CA PRO A 40 -3.86 -2.98 10.84
C PRO A 40 -5.24 -3.15 10.21
N LEU A 41 -5.32 -4.02 9.21
CA LEU A 41 -6.57 -4.34 8.54
C LEU A 41 -7.21 -5.56 9.18
N GLU A 42 -8.55 -5.59 9.12
CA GLU A 42 -9.34 -6.70 9.65
C GLU A 42 -9.51 -7.81 8.61
N PRO A 43 -9.90 -9.03 9.03
CA PRO A 43 -10.21 -10.10 8.08
C PRO A 43 -11.20 -9.62 7.01
N PRO A 44 -11.04 -10.07 5.75
CA PRO A 44 -10.09 -11.10 5.29
C PRO A 44 -8.69 -10.56 4.97
N LEU A 45 -8.39 -9.30 5.26
CA LEU A 45 -7.11 -8.67 4.95
C LEU A 45 -6.17 -8.60 6.16
N HIS A 46 -6.38 -9.44 7.17
CA HIS A 46 -5.48 -9.50 8.33
C HIS A 46 -4.06 -9.87 7.87
N GLY A 47 -3.07 -9.34 8.56
CA GLY A 47 -1.69 -9.46 8.14
C GLY A 47 -1.19 -8.28 7.31
N TYR A 48 -2.11 -7.45 6.84
CA TYR A 48 -1.79 -6.21 6.14
C TYR A 48 -2.14 -5.01 7.01
N CYS A 49 -1.53 -3.88 6.67
CA CYS A 49 -1.81 -2.60 7.31
C CYS A 49 -2.13 -1.56 6.24
N ARG A 50 -2.76 -0.47 6.66
CA ARG A 50 -2.99 0.65 5.77
C ARG A 50 -2.26 1.90 6.26
N LEU A 51 -1.76 2.68 5.31
CA LEU A 51 -1.30 4.04 5.53
C LEU A 51 -2.32 4.98 4.89
N ARG A 52 -2.93 5.82 5.70
CA ARG A 52 -3.90 6.80 5.24
C ARG A 52 -3.21 8.09 4.89
N VAL A 53 -3.42 8.58 3.66
CA VAL A 53 -2.89 9.87 3.19
C VAL A 53 -4.03 10.61 2.50
N GLY A 54 -4.77 11.40 3.26
CA GLY A 54 -5.96 12.09 2.74
C GLY A 54 -6.98 11.10 2.18
N GLY A 55 -7.36 11.28 0.94
CA GLY A 55 -8.31 10.39 0.26
C GLY A 55 -7.68 9.13 -0.31
N TYR A 56 -6.42 8.88 -0.05
CA TYR A 56 -5.68 7.73 -0.59
C TYR A 56 -5.31 6.75 0.51
N ARG A 57 -5.11 5.49 0.10
CA ARG A 57 -4.67 4.42 1.01
C ARG A 57 -3.52 3.67 0.35
N ILE A 58 -2.48 3.41 1.14
CA ILE A 58 -1.39 2.52 0.73
C ILE A 58 -1.45 1.32 1.66
N VAL A 59 -1.59 0.14 1.08
CA VAL A 59 -1.62 -1.11 1.84
C VAL A 59 -0.22 -1.67 1.88
N PHE A 60 0.23 -2.04 3.07
CA PHE A 60 1.57 -2.57 3.26
C PHE A 60 1.58 -3.73 4.24
N ALA A 61 2.67 -4.45 4.25
CA ALA A 61 2.91 -5.53 5.21
C ALA A 61 4.33 -5.41 5.73
N TYR A 62 4.54 -5.84 6.97
CA TYR A 62 5.88 -5.94 7.53
C TYR A 62 6.54 -7.21 6.98
N GLY A 63 7.70 -7.04 6.41
CA GLY A 63 8.47 -8.13 5.85
C GLY A 63 9.63 -8.53 6.76
N LYS A 64 10.51 -9.36 6.23
CA LYS A 64 11.69 -9.83 6.96
C LYS A 64 12.77 -8.76 7.00
N ARG A 65 13.63 -8.83 8.01
CA ARG A 65 14.84 -8.01 8.13
C ARG A 65 14.57 -6.51 8.14
N GLY A 66 13.53 -6.11 8.86
CA GLY A 66 13.22 -4.69 9.00
C GLY A 66 12.71 -4.03 7.72
N THR A 67 12.00 -4.77 6.89
CA THR A 67 11.39 -4.22 5.68
C THR A 67 9.91 -3.94 5.87
N ILE A 68 9.42 -2.96 5.12
CA ILE A 68 7.99 -2.68 4.94
C ILE A 68 7.73 -2.79 3.44
N GLU A 69 6.78 -3.65 3.07
CA GLU A 69 6.44 -3.87 1.68
C GLU A 69 5.11 -3.21 1.33
N CYS A 70 5.16 -2.14 0.55
CA CYS A 70 3.96 -1.47 0.06
C CYS A 70 3.47 -2.20 -1.17
N ILE A 71 2.30 -2.84 -1.07
CA ILE A 71 1.83 -3.78 -2.08
C ILE A 71 0.74 -3.21 -2.99
N PHE A 72 -0.03 -2.22 -2.52
CA PHE A 72 -1.15 -1.71 -3.29
C PHE A 72 -1.49 -0.29 -2.85
N ALA A 73 -1.86 0.56 -3.80
CA ALA A 73 -2.29 1.93 -3.53
C ALA A 73 -3.50 2.27 -4.38
N GLU A 74 -4.47 2.96 -3.78
CA GLU A 74 -5.68 3.38 -4.47
C GLU A 74 -6.44 4.40 -3.62
N ARG A 75 -7.53 4.93 -4.18
CA ARG A 75 -8.43 5.81 -3.45
C ARG A 75 -9.18 5.04 -2.35
N ARG A 76 -9.50 5.74 -1.27
CA ARG A 76 -10.07 5.13 -0.05
C ARG A 76 -11.36 4.33 -0.29
N ASN A 77 -12.17 4.74 -1.27
CA ASN A 77 -13.49 4.14 -1.48
C ASN A 77 -13.44 2.82 -2.26
N ILE A 78 -12.33 2.51 -2.92
CA ILE A 78 -12.23 1.32 -3.76
C ILE A 78 -10.98 0.46 -3.49
N VAL A 79 -10.08 0.93 -2.59
CA VAL A 79 -8.79 0.28 -2.40
C VAL A 79 -8.91 -1.18 -1.99
N TYR A 80 -9.82 -1.48 -1.07
CA TYR A 80 -9.92 -2.85 -0.53
C TYR A 80 -10.56 -3.82 -1.50
N GLU A 81 -11.55 -3.37 -2.28
CA GLU A 81 -12.15 -4.20 -3.31
C GLU A 81 -11.13 -4.56 -4.40
N LEU A 82 -10.40 -3.57 -4.87
CA LEU A 82 -9.40 -3.79 -5.91
C LEU A 82 -8.23 -4.63 -5.40
N LEU A 83 -7.86 -4.45 -4.13
CA LEU A 83 -6.81 -5.27 -3.52
C LEU A 83 -7.24 -6.74 -3.46
N LEU A 84 -8.48 -7.03 -3.05
CA LEU A 84 -8.98 -8.39 -3.02
C LEU A 84 -8.95 -9.02 -4.40
N GLU A 85 -9.40 -8.31 -5.41
CA GLU A 85 -9.34 -8.78 -6.80
C GLU A 85 -7.91 -9.07 -7.22
N HIS A 86 -6.99 -8.17 -6.90
CA HIS A 86 -5.58 -8.33 -7.24
C HIS A 86 -4.98 -9.58 -6.60
N LEU A 87 -5.27 -9.81 -5.31
CA LEU A 87 -4.77 -10.98 -4.59
C LEU A 87 -5.37 -12.27 -5.13
N LEU A 88 -6.68 -12.27 -5.45
CA LEU A 88 -7.35 -13.44 -6.02
C LEU A 88 -6.77 -13.79 -7.39
N GLU A 89 -6.47 -12.79 -8.21
CA GLU A 89 -5.84 -13.02 -9.51
C GLU A 89 -4.45 -13.63 -9.38
N ARG A 90 -3.66 -13.16 -8.41
CA ARG A 90 -2.33 -13.71 -8.17
C ARG A 90 -2.40 -15.17 -7.72
N LEU A 91 -3.36 -15.51 -6.85
CA LEU A 91 -3.58 -16.89 -6.43
C LEU A 91 -4.01 -17.76 -7.59
N ARG A 92 -4.87 -17.25 -8.45
CA ARG A 92 -5.35 -17.97 -9.63
C ARG A 92 -4.20 -18.26 -10.59
N SER A 93 -3.35 -17.27 -10.84
CA SER A 93 -2.18 -17.43 -11.70
C SER A 93 -1.16 -18.40 -11.10
N ALA A 94 -0.99 -18.40 -9.79
CA ALA A 94 -0.06 -19.31 -9.12
C ALA A 94 -0.58 -20.74 -9.09
N GLY A 95 -1.91 -20.93 -9.16
CA GLY A 95 -2.53 -22.24 -9.17
C GLY A 95 -2.49 -22.96 -10.52
N ASP A 96 -2.16 -22.22 -11.56
CA ASP A 96 -2.03 -22.78 -12.90
C ASP A 96 -0.63 -23.34 -13.10
#